data_384be1514f6d649758dd4e23030defd8
#
_entry.id   384be1514f6d649758dd4e23030defd8
#
_cell.length_a   1.000
_cell.length_b   1.000
_cell.length_c   1.000
_cell.angle_alpha   90.00
_cell.angle_beta   90.00
_cell.angle_gamma   90.00
#
_symmetry.space_group_name_H-M   'P 1'
#
loop_
_entity.id
_entity.type
_entity.pdbx_description
1 polymer ?
#
loop_
_entity_poly.entity_id
_entity_poly.type
_entity_poly.pdbx_seq_one_letter_code
_entity_poly.pdbx_strand_id
1 'polypeptide(L)'
;MEEFHPSLFIASFNMNGKGMSKNDALTWLHQINPSKCNSLSDLVIISLQECPSAPNSLHGETGGNIPFIKTFSSCHSTMVDDEIHETIKSSLSTQYLLLADIAMGEPPSPGGTEKSSRFYGYIRLIIFAKKDTVAHLNRFGKIHQSPLLIPILSPVGKKRPRPNISIYPQNRSPDKGAVCVAIPALNILICSMHLCGTNAYLPEAHFDEIRFTELDIIAEDCEKALSKYTPTGLDRALSYFKPILVGDLNFRVEIFPNPEDKSRGGKDFKAVNDVLEEGNLDSVQKLFSSYDRLFQHLSYLEKEGKGFDRESDAGIELKQLPKRVKDLLKVQDVFTQHNVTFPTFTFLVGEGEHTSNISSSSQSTRKYSEKRTPSWPDRILISKVLTEKYAIESCGAYHGITSSDHVPIFAVCS
;
A
#
# COMPACT_ATOMS: atom_id res chain seq x y z
N MET A 1 28.41 12.42 12.74
CA MET A 1 27.89 11.05 12.65
C MET A 1 27.50 10.84 11.20
N GLU A 2 27.99 9.79 10.57
CA GLU A 2 27.51 9.41 9.25
C GLU A 2 26.00 9.16 9.30
N GLU A 3 25.27 9.66 8.32
CA GLU A 3 23.84 9.44 8.18
C GLU A 3 23.62 7.95 7.87
N PHE A 4 22.89 7.24 8.72
CA PHE A 4 22.64 5.82 8.54
C PHE A 4 21.47 5.61 7.57
N HIS A 5 21.73 4.95 6.46
CA HIS A 5 20.76 4.64 5.41
C HIS A 5 20.58 3.11 5.33
N PRO A 6 19.58 2.54 6.04
CA PRO A 6 19.31 1.10 5.96
C PRO A 6 18.75 0.72 4.60
N SER A 7 19.19 -0.39 4.01
CA SER A 7 18.54 -0.95 2.84
C SER A 7 17.12 -1.42 3.17
N LEU A 8 16.17 -1.25 2.22
CA LEU A 8 14.75 -1.50 2.43
C LEU A 8 14.25 -2.62 1.50
N PHE A 9 13.51 -3.56 2.04
CA PHE A 9 12.59 -4.41 1.30
C PHE A 9 11.17 -3.98 1.64
N ILE A 10 10.38 -3.66 0.63
CA ILE A 10 9.01 -3.20 0.77
C ILE A 10 8.11 -4.12 -0.05
N ALA A 11 7.08 -4.68 0.57
CA ALA A 11 6.15 -5.57 -0.10
C ALA A 11 4.70 -5.22 0.25
N SER A 12 3.78 -5.48 -0.69
CA SER A 12 2.35 -5.27 -0.50
C SER A 12 1.52 -6.38 -1.13
N PHE A 13 0.43 -6.74 -0.46
CA PHE A 13 -0.53 -7.71 -0.96
C PHE A 13 -1.94 -7.47 -0.42
N ASN A 14 -2.91 -7.25 -1.31
CA ASN A 14 -4.33 -7.34 -0.95
C ASN A 14 -4.75 -8.82 -1.01
N MET A 15 -5.10 -9.39 0.14
CA MET A 15 -5.34 -10.82 0.34
C MET A 15 -6.78 -11.25 0.02
N ASN A 16 -7.68 -10.30 -0.29
CA ASN A 16 -9.10 -10.58 -0.58
C ASN A 16 -9.80 -11.42 0.51
N GLY A 17 -9.49 -11.14 1.78
CA GLY A 17 -10.05 -11.88 2.93
C GLY A 17 -9.62 -13.34 3.02
N LYS A 18 -8.72 -13.81 2.16
CA LYS A 18 -8.24 -15.19 2.13
C LYS A 18 -6.83 -15.26 2.67
N GLY A 19 -6.54 -16.33 3.38
CA GLY A 19 -5.18 -16.60 3.85
C GLY A 19 -4.20 -16.85 2.69
N MET A 20 -2.92 -16.78 3.02
CA MET A 20 -1.83 -17.21 2.15
C MET A 20 -1.31 -18.55 2.66
N SER A 21 -1.07 -19.53 1.77
CA SER A 21 -0.45 -20.76 2.20
C SER A 21 0.99 -20.50 2.68
N LYS A 22 1.49 -21.37 3.57
CA LYS A 22 2.89 -21.30 4.02
C LYS A 22 3.87 -21.35 2.85
N ASN A 23 3.59 -22.16 1.85
CA ASN A 23 4.44 -22.30 0.67
C ASN A 23 4.42 -21.02 -0.18
N ASP A 24 3.25 -20.38 -0.35
CA ASP A 24 3.12 -19.13 -1.08
C ASP A 24 3.88 -18.01 -0.38
N ALA A 25 3.71 -17.90 0.94
CA ALA A 25 4.42 -16.90 1.74
C ALA A 25 5.94 -17.12 1.69
N LEU A 26 6.41 -18.35 1.84
CA LEU A 26 7.81 -18.70 1.72
C LEU A 26 8.37 -18.35 0.34
N THR A 27 7.65 -18.72 -0.72
CA THR A 27 8.09 -18.45 -2.10
C THR A 27 8.13 -16.96 -2.38
N TRP A 28 7.11 -16.21 -1.95
CA TRP A 28 7.08 -14.75 -2.06
C TRP A 28 8.24 -14.10 -1.32
N LEU A 29 8.51 -14.53 -0.09
CA LEU A 29 9.58 -13.99 0.74
C LEU A 29 10.98 -14.48 0.33
N HIS A 30 11.10 -15.68 -0.28
CA HIS A 30 12.37 -16.11 -0.86
C HIS A 30 12.81 -15.27 -2.06
N GLN A 31 11.90 -14.55 -2.70
CA GLN A 31 12.26 -13.55 -3.70
C GLN A 31 12.99 -12.35 -3.09
N ILE A 32 12.83 -12.13 -1.77
CA ILE A 32 13.60 -11.18 -0.98
C ILE A 32 15.09 -11.50 -1.00
N ASN A 33 15.44 -12.74 -1.32
CA ASN A 33 16.83 -13.21 -1.35
C ASN A 33 17.13 -13.84 -2.71
N PRO A 34 17.13 -13.07 -3.82
CA PRO A 34 17.75 -13.58 -5.03
C PRO A 34 19.22 -13.84 -4.69
N SER A 35 19.67 -15.05 -4.97
CA SER A 35 21.01 -15.57 -4.67
C SER A 35 22.20 -14.75 -5.25
N LYS A 36 21.92 -13.56 -5.74
CA LYS A 36 22.87 -12.56 -6.24
C LYS A 36 23.10 -11.39 -5.28
N CYS A 37 22.23 -11.13 -4.30
CA CYS A 37 22.47 -10.12 -3.27
C CYS A 37 22.78 -10.83 -1.95
N ASN A 38 24.06 -10.95 -1.62
CA ASN A 38 24.55 -11.54 -0.38
C ASN A 38 24.19 -10.75 0.89
N SER A 39 23.39 -9.69 0.78
CA SER A 39 22.91 -8.90 1.92
C SER A 39 21.39 -8.79 1.89
N LEU A 40 20.72 -9.46 2.81
CA LEU A 40 19.32 -9.20 3.13
C LEU A 40 19.15 -7.72 3.51
N SER A 41 18.06 -7.10 3.06
CA SER A 41 17.74 -5.70 3.42
C SER A 41 17.70 -5.50 4.93
N ASP A 42 18.11 -4.32 5.38
CA ASP A 42 18.21 -4.01 6.81
C ASP A 42 16.85 -3.83 7.46
N LEU A 43 15.86 -3.35 6.69
CA LEU A 43 14.44 -3.27 7.05
C LEU A 43 13.59 -4.06 6.06
N VAL A 44 12.66 -4.85 6.58
CA VAL A 44 11.66 -5.60 5.82
C VAL A 44 10.28 -5.05 6.20
N ILE A 45 9.58 -4.47 5.25
CA ILE A 45 8.29 -3.79 5.41
C ILE A 45 7.24 -4.56 4.62
N ILE A 46 6.22 -5.09 5.30
CA ILE A 46 5.15 -5.88 4.67
C ILE A 46 3.82 -5.22 4.98
N SER A 47 3.12 -4.82 3.93
CA SER A 47 1.80 -4.19 3.95
C SER A 47 0.77 -5.18 3.43
N LEU A 48 -0.22 -5.52 4.25
CA LEU A 48 -1.29 -6.44 3.89
C LEU A 48 -2.64 -5.70 3.95
N GLN A 49 -3.49 -5.91 2.95
CA GLN A 49 -4.85 -5.39 2.90
C GLN A 49 -5.83 -6.56 2.82
N GLU A 50 -7.03 -6.37 3.32
CA GLU A 50 -8.02 -7.44 3.45
C GLU A 50 -7.43 -8.71 4.10
N CYS A 51 -6.49 -8.51 5.04
CA CYS A 51 -5.83 -9.59 5.75
C CYS A 51 -6.83 -10.29 6.66
N PRO A 52 -6.93 -11.63 6.64
CA PRO A 52 -7.93 -12.35 7.44
C PRO A 52 -7.62 -12.36 8.94
N SER A 53 -6.38 -12.10 9.34
CA SER A 53 -5.92 -12.15 10.72
C SER A 53 -5.26 -10.86 11.19
N ALA A 54 -5.38 -10.59 12.48
CA ALA A 54 -4.66 -9.54 13.18
C ALA A 54 -3.77 -10.16 14.27
N PRO A 55 -2.70 -9.48 14.71
CA PRO A 55 -1.83 -9.96 15.78
C PRO A 55 -2.65 -10.17 17.06
N ASN A 56 -2.49 -11.34 17.71
CA ASN A 56 -3.19 -11.68 18.95
C ASN A 56 -2.72 -10.85 20.16
N SER A 57 -1.51 -10.30 20.07
CA SER A 57 -0.92 -9.39 21.06
C SER A 57 0.17 -8.56 20.43
N LEU A 58 0.38 -7.36 20.97
CA LEU A 58 1.49 -6.49 20.56
C LEU A 58 2.79 -7.03 21.15
N HIS A 59 3.48 -7.88 20.44
CA HIS A 59 4.80 -8.34 20.82
C HIS A 59 5.87 -7.56 20.08
N GLY A 60 6.61 -6.71 20.82
CA GLY A 60 7.89 -6.22 20.37
C GLY A 60 8.98 -7.03 21.08
N GLU A 61 9.80 -7.74 20.33
CA GLU A 61 10.95 -8.50 20.88
C GLU A 61 12.15 -7.61 21.27
N THR A 62 12.02 -6.29 21.15
CA THR A 62 13.13 -5.36 21.21
C THR A 62 13.57 -4.97 22.63
N GLY A 63 12.96 -5.52 23.70
CA GLY A 63 13.38 -5.24 25.10
C GLY A 63 13.33 -3.77 25.54
N GLY A 64 12.91 -2.86 24.67
CA GLY A 64 12.68 -1.44 24.97
C GLY A 64 11.21 -1.20 25.31
N ASN A 65 10.95 -0.18 26.14
CA ASN A 65 9.60 0.28 26.40
C ASN A 65 8.95 0.78 25.11
N ILE A 66 8.37 -0.13 24.30
CA ILE A 66 7.47 0.24 23.21
C ILE A 66 6.17 0.68 23.87
N PRO A 67 5.72 1.92 23.67
CA PRO A 67 4.46 2.36 24.24
C PRO A 67 3.36 1.43 23.75
N PHE A 68 2.59 0.90 24.68
CA PHE A 68 1.48 -0.03 24.48
C PHE A 68 0.55 0.46 23.39
N ILE A 69 0.53 -0.20 22.23
CA ILE A 69 -0.41 0.10 21.17
C ILE A 69 -1.64 -0.78 21.39
N LYS A 70 -2.73 -0.17 21.82
CA LYS A 70 -4.01 -0.86 21.88
C LYS A 70 -4.46 -1.18 20.45
N THR A 71 -4.58 -2.46 20.11
CA THR A 71 -5.42 -2.87 18.99
C THR A 71 -6.84 -2.40 19.26
N PHE A 72 -7.36 -1.54 18.40
CA PHE A 72 -8.78 -1.21 18.40
C PHE A 72 -9.56 -2.32 17.68
N SER A 73 -9.56 -3.53 18.23
CA SER A 73 -10.56 -4.52 17.89
C SER A 73 -11.50 -4.64 19.08
N SER A 74 -12.73 -4.23 18.91
CA SER A 74 -13.81 -4.47 19.86
C SER A 74 -14.36 -5.90 19.75
N CYS A 75 -13.73 -6.78 19.00
CA CYS A 75 -14.19 -8.14 18.76
C CYS A 75 -13.26 -9.16 19.39
N HIS A 76 -13.83 -10.05 20.14
CA HIS A 76 -13.21 -11.26 20.64
C HIS A 76 -12.73 -12.08 19.43
N SER A 77 -11.44 -12.05 19.16
CA SER A 77 -10.79 -12.93 18.21
C SER A 77 -10.96 -14.35 18.73
N THR A 78 -11.84 -15.13 18.10
CA THR A 78 -11.71 -16.58 18.16
C THR A 78 -10.38 -16.90 17.49
N MET A 79 -9.51 -17.62 18.25
CA MET A 79 -8.16 -18.01 17.86
C MET A 79 -8.14 -18.59 16.44
N VAL A 80 -7.88 -17.72 15.47
CA VAL A 80 -7.36 -18.16 14.18
C VAL A 80 -5.85 -18.08 14.39
N ASP A 81 -5.17 -19.21 14.31
CA ASP A 81 -3.72 -19.28 14.41
C ASP A 81 -3.14 -18.26 13.40
N ASP A 82 -2.28 -17.37 13.88
CA ASP A 82 -1.69 -16.32 13.05
C ASP A 82 -0.57 -16.92 12.20
N GLU A 83 -0.96 -17.86 11.33
CA GLU A 83 -0.05 -18.57 10.43
C GLU A 83 0.78 -17.60 9.58
N ILE A 84 0.23 -16.43 9.25
CA ILE A 84 0.91 -15.43 8.41
C ILE A 84 2.11 -14.86 9.16
N HIS A 85 1.93 -14.42 10.42
CA HIS A 85 3.02 -13.90 11.23
C HIS A 85 4.13 -14.93 11.43
N GLU A 86 3.76 -16.13 11.89
CA GLU A 86 4.71 -17.22 12.12
C GLU A 86 5.42 -17.66 10.84
N THR A 87 4.72 -17.65 9.73
CA THR A 87 5.30 -17.97 8.42
C THR A 87 6.32 -16.93 7.99
N ILE A 88 5.96 -15.65 8.07
CA ILE A 88 6.88 -14.56 7.75
C ILE A 88 8.09 -14.60 8.68
N LYS A 89 7.87 -14.71 9.98
CA LYS A 89 8.92 -14.78 11.00
C LYS A 89 9.85 -15.98 10.76
N SER A 90 9.31 -17.16 10.47
CA SER A 90 10.11 -18.37 10.22
C SER A 90 10.88 -18.32 8.91
N SER A 91 10.46 -17.47 7.96
CA SER A 91 11.12 -17.29 6.66
C SER A 91 12.28 -16.32 6.72
N LEU A 92 12.29 -15.45 7.74
CA LEU A 92 13.39 -14.54 7.99
C LEU A 92 14.46 -15.23 8.85
N SER A 93 15.71 -14.89 8.59
CA SER A 93 16.82 -15.43 9.39
C SER A 93 16.71 -14.97 10.85
N THR A 94 17.37 -15.70 11.76
CA THR A 94 17.47 -15.34 13.20
C THR A 94 18.15 -13.99 13.47
N GLN A 95 18.66 -13.33 12.43
CA GLN A 95 19.22 -11.98 12.49
C GLN A 95 18.16 -10.89 12.57
N TYR A 96 16.88 -11.19 12.19
CA TYR A 96 15.81 -10.22 12.21
C TYR A 96 15.06 -10.21 13.54
N LEU A 97 14.68 -9.02 13.96
CA LEU A 97 13.79 -8.76 15.08
C LEU A 97 12.51 -8.10 14.57
N LEU A 98 11.38 -8.47 15.14
CA LEU A 98 10.12 -7.80 14.90
C LEU A 98 10.17 -6.41 15.54
N LEU A 99 10.01 -5.37 14.73
CA LEU A 99 9.87 -3.99 15.19
C LEU A 99 8.41 -3.60 15.42
N ALA A 100 7.52 -3.96 14.50
CA ALA A 100 6.11 -3.63 14.57
C ALA A 100 5.28 -4.72 13.89
N ASP A 101 4.12 -5.03 14.47
CA ASP A 101 3.04 -5.78 13.86
C ASP A 101 1.73 -5.16 14.32
N ILE A 102 1.12 -4.37 13.44
CA ILE A 102 0.00 -3.50 13.77
C ILE A 102 -1.08 -3.70 12.75
N ALA A 103 -2.31 -3.86 13.22
CA ALA A 103 -3.47 -4.01 12.36
C ALA A 103 -4.62 -3.08 12.74
N MET A 104 -5.45 -2.77 11.75
CA MET A 104 -6.69 -2.00 11.88
C MET A 104 -7.76 -2.62 10.98
N GLY A 105 -8.98 -2.72 11.46
CA GLY A 105 -10.09 -3.28 10.71
C GLY A 105 -10.95 -4.21 11.57
N GLU A 106 -11.69 -5.07 10.91
CA GLU A 106 -12.56 -6.06 11.54
C GLU A 106 -12.33 -7.43 10.88
N PRO A 107 -12.48 -8.54 11.64
CA PRO A 107 -12.33 -9.87 11.07
C PRO A 107 -13.39 -10.11 9.99
N PRO A 108 -13.10 -10.93 8.98
CA PRO A 108 -14.10 -11.37 8.03
C PRO A 108 -15.25 -12.05 8.78
N SER A 109 -16.49 -11.68 8.48
CA SER A 109 -17.68 -12.23 9.15
C SER A 109 -17.80 -13.72 8.90
N PRO A 110 -17.75 -14.59 9.92
CA PRO A 110 -17.98 -16.01 9.74
C PRO A 110 -19.44 -16.24 9.34
N GLY A 111 -19.69 -16.87 8.22
CA GLY A 111 -21.01 -17.38 7.84
C GLY A 111 -21.91 -16.45 7.03
N GLY A 112 -21.36 -15.44 6.38
CA GLY A 112 -22.13 -14.66 5.38
C GLY A 112 -22.57 -15.58 4.23
N THR A 113 -23.86 -15.70 3.98
CA THR A 113 -24.38 -16.31 2.75
C THR A 113 -23.85 -15.52 1.58
N GLU A 114 -23.54 -16.16 0.44
CA GLU A 114 -22.91 -15.56 -0.76
C GLU A 114 -23.52 -14.23 -1.25
N LYS A 115 -24.71 -13.87 -0.79
CA LYS A 115 -25.43 -12.65 -1.17
C LYS A 115 -25.21 -11.45 -0.23
N SER A 116 -24.63 -11.64 0.96
CA SER A 116 -24.43 -10.56 1.95
C SER A 116 -23.02 -10.51 2.55
N SER A 117 -22.07 -11.33 2.08
CA SER A 117 -20.71 -11.36 2.58
C SER A 117 -19.95 -10.11 2.11
N ARG A 118 -20.09 -9.02 2.86
CA ARG A 118 -19.08 -7.97 2.85
C ARG A 118 -17.87 -8.60 3.55
N PHE A 119 -16.90 -9.05 2.76
CA PHE A 119 -15.62 -9.46 3.28
C PHE A 119 -14.94 -8.20 3.81
N TYR A 120 -14.86 -8.11 5.13
CA TYR A 120 -13.99 -7.16 5.81
C TYR A 120 -12.71 -7.90 6.14
N GLY A 121 -11.61 -7.18 6.22
CA GLY A 121 -10.33 -7.70 6.61
C GLY A 121 -9.55 -6.62 7.34
N TYR A 122 -8.33 -6.94 7.71
CA TYR A 122 -7.45 -5.99 8.36
C TYR A 122 -6.52 -5.33 7.35
N ILE A 123 -6.24 -4.03 7.57
CA ILE A 123 -5.01 -3.42 7.08
C ILE A 123 -3.95 -3.77 8.12
N ARG A 124 -2.87 -4.42 7.72
CA ARG A 124 -1.80 -4.86 8.61
C ARG A 124 -0.44 -4.36 8.11
N LEU A 125 0.37 -3.86 8.99
CA LEU A 125 1.73 -3.43 8.72
C LEU A 125 2.68 -4.20 9.63
N ILE A 126 3.59 -4.98 9.03
CA ILE A 126 4.60 -5.77 9.73
C ILE A 126 5.97 -5.24 9.33
N ILE A 127 6.80 -4.93 10.31
CA ILE A 127 8.15 -4.41 10.10
C ILE A 127 9.15 -5.25 10.88
N PHE A 128 10.13 -5.82 10.19
CA PHE A 128 11.28 -6.46 10.77
C PHE A 128 12.55 -5.65 10.47
N ALA A 129 13.54 -5.75 11.34
CA ALA A 129 14.85 -5.16 11.13
C ALA A 129 15.96 -6.12 11.55
N LYS A 130 17.13 -6.02 10.94
CA LYS A 130 18.34 -6.69 11.41
C LYS A 130 18.71 -6.21 12.80
N LYS A 131 19.27 -7.09 13.62
CA LYS A 131 19.70 -6.79 14.99
C LYS A 131 20.62 -5.57 15.07
N ASP A 132 21.55 -5.45 14.13
CA ASP A 132 22.48 -4.32 14.08
C ASP A 132 21.76 -3.00 13.77
N THR A 133 20.79 -3.04 12.85
CA THR A 133 19.91 -1.91 12.56
C THR A 133 19.13 -1.49 13.81
N VAL A 134 18.54 -2.45 14.53
CA VAL A 134 17.82 -2.18 15.78
C VAL A 134 18.74 -1.55 16.83
N ALA A 135 19.97 -2.05 16.96
CA ALA A 135 20.96 -1.49 17.87
C ALA A 135 21.29 -0.03 17.53
N HIS A 136 21.42 0.28 16.22
CA HIS A 136 21.65 1.66 15.75
C HIS A 136 20.44 2.57 16.06
N LEU A 137 19.24 2.14 15.74
CA LEU A 137 17.99 2.90 15.99
C LEU A 137 17.80 3.16 17.49
N ASN A 138 18.07 2.17 18.35
CA ASN A 138 18.00 2.31 19.82
C ASN A 138 19.02 3.31 20.35
N ARG A 139 20.25 3.31 19.80
CA ARG A 139 21.29 4.28 20.18
C ARG A 139 20.84 5.70 19.86
N PHE A 140 20.31 5.90 18.66
CA PHE A 140 19.76 7.20 18.25
C PHE A 140 18.63 7.65 19.18
N GLY A 141 17.67 6.77 19.47
CA GLY A 141 16.55 7.05 20.37
C GLY A 141 16.99 7.48 21.76
N LYS A 142 18.04 6.83 22.33
CA LYS A 142 18.61 7.22 23.63
C LYS A 142 19.26 8.60 23.59
N ILE A 143 20.02 8.91 22.54
CA ILE A 143 20.69 10.21 22.39
C ILE A 143 19.68 11.35 22.26
N HIS A 144 18.65 11.15 21.44
CA HIS A 144 17.68 12.18 21.09
C HIS A 144 16.39 12.14 21.91
N GLN A 145 16.28 11.26 22.91
CA GLN A 145 15.11 11.04 23.77
C GLN A 145 13.84 10.81 22.92
N SER A 146 13.97 10.17 21.77
CA SER A 146 12.88 9.85 20.87
C SER A 146 12.49 8.37 20.95
N PRO A 147 11.20 8.02 20.77
CA PRO A 147 10.78 6.63 20.72
C PRO A 147 11.39 5.93 19.52
N LEU A 148 11.55 4.61 19.60
CA LEU A 148 12.00 3.79 18.47
C LEU A 148 11.01 3.86 17.32
N LEU A 149 9.72 3.75 17.62
CA LEU A 149 8.61 3.76 16.69
C LEU A 149 7.46 4.61 17.21
N ILE A 150 6.73 5.23 16.30
CA ILE A 150 5.49 5.97 16.57
C ILE A 150 4.38 5.36 15.70
N PRO A 151 3.49 4.55 16.27
CA PRO A 151 2.37 3.99 15.54
C PRO A 151 1.21 4.98 15.43
N ILE A 152 0.53 4.92 14.28
CA ILE A 152 -0.61 5.79 13.98
C ILE A 152 -1.68 4.95 13.29
N LEU A 153 -2.89 4.94 13.82
CA LEU A 153 -4.05 4.32 13.20
C LEU A 153 -4.98 5.41 12.67
N SER A 154 -5.28 5.36 11.38
CA SER A 154 -6.16 6.32 10.72
C SER A 154 -7.35 5.62 10.04
N PRO A 155 -8.40 5.26 10.82
CA PRO A 155 -9.61 4.66 10.30
C PRO A 155 -10.47 5.72 9.61
N VAL A 156 -10.51 5.74 8.30
CA VAL A 156 -11.33 6.72 7.56
C VAL A 156 -12.82 6.39 7.60
N GLY A 157 -13.17 5.12 7.84
CA GLY A 157 -14.55 4.63 7.90
C GLY A 157 -15.41 5.18 9.03
N LYS A 158 -14.83 5.59 10.15
CA LYS A 158 -15.57 6.00 11.38
C LYS A 158 -15.55 7.49 11.67
N LYS A 159 -14.78 8.29 10.92
CA LYS A 159 -14.59 9.73 11.24
C LYS A 159 -15.20 10.65 10.19
N ARG A 160 -16.10 11.49 10.69
CA ARG A 160 -16.62 12.77 10.21
C ARG A 160 -17.13 12.85 8.77
N PRO A 161 -18.45 13.02 8.60
CA PRO A 161 -18.94 13.65 7.37
C PRO A 161 -18.40 15.09 7.32
N ARG A 162 -17.62 15.44 6.31
CA ARG A 162 -17.38 16.84 5.99
C ARG A 162 -18.67 17.41 5.41
N PRO A 163 -19.10 18.62 5.82
CA PRO A 163 -20.44 19.15 5.49
C PRO A 163 -20.68 19.36 3.98
N ASN A 164 -19.66 19.32 3.15
CA ASN A 164 -19.77 19.65 1.73
C ASN A 164 -19.74 18.46 0.78
N ILE A 165 -19.64 17.21 1.27
CA ILE A 165 -19.63 16.01 0.40
C ILE A 165 -20.95 15.27 0.60
N SER A 166 -21.94 15.59 -0.23
CA SER A 166 -23.30 15.03 -0.15
C SER A 166 -23.43 13.55 -0.55
N ILE A 167 -22.36 12.91 -1.03
CA ILE A 167 -22.40 11.56 -1.60
C ILE A 167 -21.38 10.63 -0.92
N TYR A 168 -21.20 10.75 0.40
CA TYR A 168 -20.42 9.77 1.13
C TYR A 168 -21.29 8.52 1.40
N PRO A 169 -20.84 7.31 1.04
CA PRO A 169 -21.58 6.10 1.40
C PRO A 169 -21.75 6.05 2.93
N GLN A 170 -22.99 5.99 3.41
CA GLN A 170 -23.31 5.98 4.84
C GLN A 170 -22.76 4.74 5.56
N ASN A 171 -22.38 3.68 4.81
CA ASN A 171 -21.84 2.43 5.34
C ASN A 171 -20.39 2.27 4.86
N ARG A 172 -19.46 2.86 5.59
CA ARG A 172 -18.04 2.74 5.32
C ARG A 172 -17.51 1.40 5.82
N SER A 173 -16.74 0.75 4.98
CA SER A 173 -16.04 -0.47 5.31
C SER A 173 -14.99 -0.20 6.40
N PRO A 174 -14.95 -0.96 7.49
CA PRO A 174 -13.98 -0.78 8.57
C PRO A 174 -12.53 -1.10 8.15
N ASP A 175 -12.37 -1.72 6.99
CA ASP A 175 -11.08 -2.09 6.37
C ASP A 175 -10.48 -0.96 5.50
N LYS A 176 -11.01 0.27 5.57
CA LYS A 176 -10.49 1.42 4.81
C LYS A 176 -9.78 2.42 5.72
N GLY A 177 -8.64 2.91 5.23
CA GLY A 177 -7.78 3.85 5.94
C GLY A 177 -6.30 3.52 5.83
N ALA A 178 -5.55 3.79 6.89
CA ALA A 178 -4.12 3.49 6.97
C ALA A 178 -3.68 3.05 8.36
N VAL A 179 -2.71 2.13 8.37
CA VAL A 179 -1.87 1.81 9.52
C VAL A 179 -0.49 2.37 9.22
N CYS A 180 -0.04 3.32 10.04
CA CYS A 180 1.23 3.98 9.79
C CYS A 180 2.19 3.79 10.98
N VAL A 181 3.49 3.76 10.68
CA VAL A 181 4.58 3.73 11.64
C VAL A 181 5.63 4.76 11.24
N ALA A 182 5.94 5.69 12.11
CA ALA A 182 7.11 6.54 11.93
C ALA A 182 8.31 5.98 12.68
N ILE A 183 9.48 6.06 12.04
CA ILE A 183 10.79 5.71 12.60
C ILE A 183 11.59 7.02 12.75
N PRO A 184 11.56 7.66 13.93
CA PRO A 184 12.16 8.99 14.10
C PRO A 184 13.65 9.03 13.79
N ALA A 185 14.38 7.96 14.10
CA ALA A 185 15.81 7.86 13.81
C ALA A 185 16.16 7.95 12.32
N LEU A 186 15.22 7.67 11.44
CA LEU A 186 15.38 7.68 9.98
C LEU A 186 14.60 8.82 9.32
N ASN A 187 13.76 9.54 10.08
CA ASN A 187 12.79 10.51 9.57
C ASN A 187 11.85 9.91 8.51
N ILE A 188 11.51 8.63 8.64
CA ILE A 188 10.66 7.90 7.70
C ILE A 188 9.28 7.69 8.33
N LEU A 189 8.22 7.87 7.52
CA LEU A 189 6.84 7.53 7.83
C LEU A 189 6.37 6.45 6.85
N ILE A 190 6.09 5.25 7.33
CA ILE A 190 5.60 4.12 6.54
C ILE A 190 4.09 4.02 6.74
N CYS A 191 3.31 4.04 5.66
CA CYS A 191 1.85 3.94 5.69
C CYS A 191 1.38 2.76 4.84
N SER A 192 0.86 1.72 5.50
CA SER A 192 0.10 0.65 4.87
C SER A 192 -1.33 1.13 4.65
N MET A 193 -1.79 1.19 3.40
CA MET A 193 -3.05 1.83 3.03
C MET A 193 -4.00 0.88 2.33
N HIS A 194 -5.31 1.09 2.57
CA HIS A 194 -6.38 0.54 1.79
C HIS A 194 -7.46 1.60 1.62
N LEU A 195 -7.49 2.24 0.44
CA LEU A 195 -8.41 3.34 0.17
C LEU A 195 -9.72 2.84 -0.46
N CYS A 196 -10.68 3.77 -0.61
CA CYS A 196 -12.00 3.48 -1.14
C CYS A 196 -11.93 2.83 -2.53
N GLY A 197 -12.57 1.65 -2.66
CA GLY A 197 -12.76 0.97 -3.93
C GLY A 197 -13.84 1.63 -4.79
N THR A 198 -13.97 1.16 -6.01
CA THR A 198 -14.94 1.67 -6.99
C THR A 198 -16.15 0.76 -7.12
N ASN A 199 -17.24 1.29 -7.68
CA ASN A 199 -18.35 0.50 -8.17
C ASN A 199 -18.54 0.77 -9.68
N ALA A 200 -19.24 -0.13 -10.36
CA ALA A 200 -19.42 -0.06 -11.81
C ALA A 200 -20.36 1.08 -12.29
N TYR A 201 -20.94 1.84 -11.36
CA TYR A 201 -22.02 2.79 -11.69
C TYR A 201 -21.58 4.25 -11.71
N LEU A 202 -20.44 4.59 -11.08
CA LEU A 202 -19.96 5.96 -10.97
C LEU A 202 -18.60 6.12 -11.66
N PRO A 203 -18.28 7.32 -12.20
CA PRO A 203 -16.97 7.62 -12.78
C PRO A 203 -15.85 7.51 -11.73
N GLU A 204 -14.63 7.18 -12.16
CA GLU A 204 -13.46 7.14 -11.28
C GLU A 204 -13.17 8.49 -10.64
N ALA A 205 -13.42 9.61 -11.34
CA ALA A 205 -13.26 10.96 -10.79
C ALA A 205 -14.03 11.15 -9.46
N HIS A 206 -15.23 10.54 -9.33
CA HIS A 206 -16.01 10.59 -8.10
C HIS A 206 -15.29 9.84 -6.95
N PHE A 207 -14.68 8.69 -7.25
CA PHE A 207 -13.93 7.91 -6.26
C PHE A 207 -12.58 8.55 -5.94
N ASP A 208 -11.96 9.27 -6.86
CA ASP A 208 -10.74 10.01 -6.60
C ASP A 208 -10.99 11.11 -5.55
N GLU A 209 -12.11 11.83 -5.62
CA GLU A 209 -12.48 12.80 -4.59
C GLU A 209 -12.59 12.16 -3.20
N ILE A 210 -13.20 10.96 -3.13
CA ILE A 210 -13.28 10.20 -1.88
C ILE A 210 -11.88 9.80 -1.40
N ARG A 211 -11.02 9.27 -2.27
CA ARG A 211 -9.66 8.84 -1.93
C ARG A 211 -8.81 10.03 -1.45
N PHE A 212 -8.91 11.19 -2.10
CA PHE A 212 -8.21 12.38 -1.64
C PHE A 212 -8.73 12.89 -0.29
N THR A 213 -10.01 12.75 -0.01
CA THR A 213 -10.55 13.04 1.33
C THR A 213 -10.01 12.05 2.38
N GLU A 214 -9.90 10.77 2.03
CA GLU A 214 -9.29 9.77 2.89
C GLU A 214 -7.81 10.07 3.15
N LEU A 215 -7.06 10.44 2.11
CA LEU A 215 -5.66 10.87 2.25
C LEU A 215 -5.53 12.12 3.13
N ASP A 216 -6.47 13.04 3.08
CA ASP A 216 -6.48 14.23 3.94
C ASP A 216 -6.68 13.87 5.42
N ILE A 217 -7.57 12.93 5.72
CA ILE A 217 -7.77 12.40 7.07
C ILE A 217 -6.50 11.70 7.57
N ILE A 218 -5.90 10.85 6.74
CA ILE A 218 -4.66 10.14 7.08
C ILE A 218 -3.53 11.14 7.35
N ALA A 219 -3.36 12.13 6.47
CA ALA A 219 -2.36 13.17 6.64
C ALA A 219 -2.57 13.99 7.92
N GLU A 220 -3.83 14.32 8.26
CA GLU A 220 -4.17 15.04 9.50
C GLU A 220 -3.82 14.22 10.76
N ASP A 221 -4.17 12.92 10.77
CA ASP A 221 -3.86 12.03 11.87
C ASP A 221 -2.32 11.85 12.05
N CYS A 222 -1.58 11.76 10.93
CA CYS A 222 -0.11 11.71 10.96
C CYS A 222 0.50 13.03 11.48
N GLU A 223 0.07 14.18 10.96
CA GLU A 223 0.55 15.49 11.45
C GLU A 223 0.33 15.64 12.95
N LYS A 224 -0.86 15.31 13.42
CA LYS A 224 -1.24 15.40 14.83
C LYS A 224 -0.38 14.47 15.72
N ALA A 225 -0.15 13.24 15.28
CA ALA A 225 0.64 12.28 16.05
C ALA A 225 2.13 12.62 16.08
N LEU A 226 2.66 13.18 14.98
CA LEU A 226 4.08 13.42 14.77
C LEU A 226 4.53 14.82 15.18
N SER A 227 3.62 15.78 15.40
CA SER A 227 3.95 17.17 15.72
C SER A 227 4.93 17.33 16.87
N LYS A 228 4.80 16.53 17.93
CA LYS A 228 5.67 16.57 19.12
C LYS A 228 7.08 16.00 18.89
N TYR A 229 7.29 15.32 17.77
CA TYR A 229 8.57 14.72 17.38
C TYR A 229 9.23 15.45 16.22
N THR A 230 8.61 16.54 15.78
CA THR A 230 9.11 17.40 14.72
C THR A 230 10.02 18.46 15.32
N PRO A 231 11.22 18.73 14.78
CA PRO A 231 12.11 19.77 15.26
C PRO A 231 11.43 21.14 15.32
N THR A 232 11.76 21.93 16.34
CA THR A 232 11.27 23.30 16.53
C THR A 232 11.64 24.16 15.29
N GLY A 233 10.69 24.91 14.77
CA GLY A 233 10.86 25.77 13.59
C GLY A 233 10.41 25.16 12.27
N LEU A 234 9.99 23.88 12.27
CA LEU A 234 9.30 23.28 11.14
C LEU A 234 7.78 23.39 11.31
N ASP A 235 7.12 23.92 10.29
CA ASP A 235 5.66 24.14 10.32
C ASP A 235 4.85 22.85 10.29
N ARG A 236 5.45 21.73 9.83
CA ARG A 236 4.72 20.48 9.58
C ARG A 236 5.56 19.23 9.76
N ALA A 237 4.96 18.22 10.37
CA ALA A 237 5.56 16.93 10.58
C ALA A 237 5.80 16.18 9.25
N LEU A 238 4.86 16.25 8.31
CA LEU A 238 4.96 15.59 7.00
C LEU A 238 6.01 16.23 6.06
N SER A 239 6.52 17.42 6.38
CA SER A 239 7.70 17.97 5.69
C SER A 239 9.01 17.41 6.25
N TYR A 240 9.01 16.94 7.51
CA TYR A 240 10.16 16.34 8.19
C TYR A 240 10.23 14.83 7.97
N PHE A 241 9.15 14.12 8.28
CA PHE A 241 9.05 12.68 8.05
C PHE A 241 8.79 12.39 6.57
N LYS A 242 9.64 11.57 5.96
CA LYS A 242 9.58 11.22 4.54
C LYS A 242 8.64 10.04 4.34
N PRO A 243 7.54 10.18 3.58
CA PRO A 243 6.54 9.13 3.44
C PRO A 243 7.02 7.99 2.53
N ILE A 244 6.67 6.78 2.95
CA ILE A 244 6.59 5.56 2.14
C ILE A 244 5.14 5.11 2.22
N LEU A 245 4.40 5.24 1.10
CA LEU A 245 3.00 4.84 1.02
C LEU A 245 2.92 3.52 0.25
N VAL A 246 2.33 2.52 0.87
CA VAL A 246 2.31 1.17 0.32
C VAL A 246 0.93 0.54 0.53
N GLY A 247 0.40 -0.16 -0.47
CA GLY A 247 -0.88 -0.85 -0.35
C GLY A 247 -1.78 -0.73 -1.57
N ASP A 248 -3.03 -1.10 -1.37
CA ASP A 248 -4.12 -0.94 -2.33
C ASP A 248 -4.72 0.47 -2.23
N LEU A 249 -4.20 1.39 -3.04
CA LEU A 249 -4.69 2.76 -3.10
C LEU A 249 -5.97 2.90 -3.93
N ASN A 250 -6.39 1.83 -4.60
CA ASN A 250 -7.62 1.73 -5.35
C ASN A 250 -7.83 2.72 -6.52
N PHE A 251 -6.82 3.49 -6.92
CA PHE A 251 -6.88 4.27 -8.15
C PHE A 251 -6.91 3.32 -9.36
N ARG A 252 -7.80 3.59 -10.29
CA ARG A 252 -8.09 2.68 -11.41
C ARG A 252 -7.79 3.34 -12.75
N VAL A 253 -7.75 2.51 -13.80
CA VAL A 253 -7.73 2.96 -15.19
C VAL A 253 -9.14 3.40 -15.61
N GLU A 254 -9.24 4.54 -16.27
CA GLU A 254 -10.50 5.05 -16.85
C GLU A 254 -10.24 5.58 -18.26
N ILE A 255 -10.79 4.87 -19.27
CA ILE A 255 -10.64 5.25 -20.69
C ILE A 255 -11.87 6.02 -21.15
N PHE A 256 -13.07 5.60 -20.74
CA PHE A 256 -14.35 6.16 -21.17
C PHE A 256 -15.12 6.78 -19.98
N PRO A 257 -14.88 8.05 -19.64
CA PRO A 257 -15.44 8.67 -18.43
C PRO A 257 -16.92 9.03 -18.49
N ASN A 258 -17.68 8.57 -19.50
CA ASN A 258 -19.10 8.94 -19.62
C ASN A 258 -19.96 8.27 -18.53
N PRO A 259 -20.51 9.04 -17.55
CA PRO A 259 -21.27 8.51 -16.44
C PRO A 259 -22.64 7.92 -16.85
N GLU A 260 -23.17 8.29 -18.01
CA GLU A 260 -24.47 7.78 -18.49
C GLU A 260 -24.36 6.40 -19.17
N ASP A 261 -23.15 5.97 -19.53
CA ASP A 261 -22.92 4.70 -20.19
C ASP A 261 -22.76 3.56 -19.17
N LYS A 262 -23.87 2.88 -18.87
CA LYS A 262 -23.87 1.71 -17.95
C LYS A 262 -23.03 0.53 -18.47
N SER A 263 -22.66 0.51 -19.76
CA SER A 263 -21.77 -0.52 -20.34
C SER A 263 -20.27 -0.18 -20.20
N ARG A 264 -19.94 0.94 -19.58
CA ARG A 264 -18.60 1.50 -19.47
C ARG A 264 -17.57 0.49 -18.97
N GLY A 265 -17.86 -0.22 -17.89
CA GLY A 265 -16.94 -1.20 -17.32
C GLY A 265 -16.53 -2.29 -18.33
N GLY A 266 -17.47 -2.75 -19.18
CA GLY A 266 -17.15 -3.71 -20.24
C GLY A 266 -16.35 -3.12 -21.40
N LYS A 267 -16.56 -1.84 -21.73
CA LYS A 267 -15.77 -1.15 -22.77
C LYS A 267 -14.35 -0.88 -22.31
N ASP A 268 -14.18 -0.39 -21.07
CA ASP A 268 -12.86 -0.17 -20.49
C ASP A 268 -12.10 -1.49 -20.35
N PHE A 269 -12.76 -2.57 -19.87
CA PHE A 269 -12.17 -3.90 -19.81
C PHE A 269 -11.66 -4.34 -21.17
N LYS A 270 -12.50 -4.27 -22.21
CA LYS A 270 -12.12 -4.69 -23.56
C LYS A 270 -10.92 -3.90 -24.08
N ALA A 271 -10.97 -2.56 -23.97
CA ALA A 271 -9.89 -1.70 -24.47
C ALA A 271 -8.56 -1.96 -23.77
N VAL A 272 -8.58 -2.19 -22.46
CA VAL A 272 -7.38 -2.54 -21.70
C VAL A 272 -6.90 -3.95 -22.07
N ASN A 273 -7.81 -4.93 -22.11
CA ASN A 273 -7.46 -6.31 -22.41
C ASN A 273 -6.87 -6.47 -23.81
N ASP A 274 -7.44 -5.79 -24.83
CA ASP A 274 -6.90 -5.81 -26.19
C ASP A 274 -5.42 -5.36 -26.21
N VAL A 275 -5.08 -4.27 -25.48
CA VAL A 275 -3.70 -3.78 -25.38
C VAL A 275 -2.79 -4.78 -24.66
N LEU A 276 -3.29 -5.44 -23.60
CA LEU A 276 -2.52 -6.43 -22.86
C LEU A 276 -2.28 -7.71 -23.68
N GLU A 277 -3.26 -8.15 -24.48
CA GLU A 277 -3.14 -9.31 -25.37
C GLU A 277 -2.15 -9.07 -26.52
N GLU A 278 -2.05 -7.84 -27.02
CA GLU A 278 -1.02 -7.47 -28.00
C GLU A 278 0.41 -7.67 -27.45
N GLY A 279 0.60 -7.65 -26.12
CA GLY A 279 1.88 -7.88 -25.47
C GLY A 279 2.95 -6.82 -25.77
N ASN A 280 2.55 -5.67 -26.34
CA ASN A 280 3.45 -4.57 -26.68
C ASN A 280 3.69 -3.67 -25.46
N LEU A 281 4.91 -3.66 -24.94
CA LEU A 281 5.29 -2.86 -23.77
C LEU A 281 5.01 -1.36 -23.96
N ASP A 282 5.29 -0.80 -25.13
CA ASP A 282 5.07 0.63 -25.39
C ASP A 282 3.58 0.97 -25.36
N SER A 283 2.74 0.05 -25.88
CA SER A 283 1.28 0.20 -25.81
C SER A 283 0.77 0.15 -24.37
N VAL A 284 1.28 -0.77 -23.56
CA VAL A 284 0.93 -0.87 -22.11
C VAL A 284 1.41 0.36 -21.36
N GLN A 285 2.61 0.84 -21.61
CA GLN A 285 3.14 2.05 -20.98
C GLN A 285 2.35 3.31 -21.39
N LYS A 286 1.94 3.40 -22.65
CA LYS A 286 1.06 4.47 -23.12
C LYS A 286 -0.31 4.39 -22.47
N LEU A 287 -0.91 3.19 -22.39
CA LEU A 287 -2.16 2.97 -21.67
C LEU A 287 -2.07 3.46 -20.23
N PHE A 288 -1.05 3.01 -19.50
CA PHE A 288 -0.81 3.41 -18.12
C PHE A 288 -0.67 4.92 -17.98
N SER A 289 0.25 5.52 -18.71
CA SER A 289 0.53 6.97 -18.59
C SER A 289 -0.66 7.85 -18.99
N SER A 290 -1.53 7.37 -19.89
CA SER A 290 -2.67 8.13 -20.38
C SER A 290 -3.93 7.98 -19.55
N TYR A 291 -4.11 6.85 -18.84
CA TYR A 291 -5.39 6.48 -18.26
C TYR A 291 -5.33 6.00 -16.81
N ASP A 292 -4.13 5.75 -16.24
CA ASP A 292 -4.01 5.46 -14.81
C ASP A 292 -4.19 6.74 -14.00
N ARG A 293 -5.23 6.76 -13.16
CA ARG A 293 -5.65 7.95 -12.44
C ARG A 293 -4.59 8.45 -11.45
N LEU A 294 -3.95 7.55 -10.71
CA LEU A 294 -2.93 7.97 -9.75
C LEU A 294 -1.72 8.58 -10.46
N PHE A 295 -1.25 7.95 -11.55
CA PHE A 295 -0.15 8.48 -12.33
C PHE A 295 -0.45 9.88 -12.87
N GLN A 296 -1.67 10.10 -13.38
CA GLN A 296 -2.10 11.42 -13.84
C GLN A 296 -2.09 12.45 -12.71
N HIS A 297 -2.60 12.09 -11.52
CA HIS A 297 -2.62 12.99 -10.37
C HIS A 297 -1.21 13.33 -9.87
N LEU A 298 -0.32 12.34 -9.73
CA LEU A 298 1.06 12.58 -9.31
C LEU A 298 1.82 13.44 -10.33
N SER A 299 1.65 13.17 -11.63
CA SER A 299 2.27 13.95 -12.71
C SER A 299 1.78 15.41 -12.71
N TYR A 300 0.50 15.63 -12.42
CA TYR A 300 -0.06 16.97 -12.29
C TYR A 300 0.54 17.73 -11.09
N LEU A 301 0.63 17.06 -9.93
CA LEU A 301 1.22 17.66 -8.72
C LEU A 301 2.71 17.98 -8.92
N GLU A 302 3.44 17.15 -9.65
CA GLU A 302 4.84 17.37 -9.96
C GLU A 302 5.07 18.60 -10.84
N LYS A 303 4.24 18.79 -11.84
CA LYS A 303 4.31 19.92 -12.78
C LYS A 303 3.72 21.22 -12.23
N GLU A 304 3.37 21.25 -10.94
CA GLU A 304 2.71 22.40 -10.29
C GLU A 304 1.47 22.93 -11.08
N GLY A 305 0.75 22.01 -11.71
CA GLY A 305 -0.41 22.36 -12.55
C GLY A 305 -0.09 22.88 -13.93
N LYS A 306 1.17 22.86 -14.37
CA LYS A 306 1.57 23.29 -15.72
C LYS A 306 1.56 22.11 -16.68
N GLY A 307 0.96 22.28 -17.85
CA GLY A 307 1.09 21.34 -19.00
C GLY A 307 0.02 20.24 -19.09
N PHE A 308 -1.08 20.34 -18.38
CA PHE A 308 -2.26 19.52 -18.64
C PHE A 308 -3.24 20.34 -19.51
N ASP A 309 -3.22 20.11 -20.83
CA ASP A 309 -4.16 20.73 -21.79
C ASP A 309 -5.59 20.16 -21.73
N ARG A 310 -5.84 19.24 -20.82
CA ARG A 310 -7.20 18.78 -20.55
C ARG A 310 -7.73 19.57 -19.36
N GLU A 311 -8.68 20.45 -19.62
CA GLU A 311 -9.71 20.91 -18.67
C GLU A 311 -10.53 19.70 -18.19
N SER A 312 -9.86 18.62 -17.76
CA SER A 312 -10.54 17.53 -17.09
C SER A 312 -10.87 18.05 -15.68
N ASP A 313 -12.08 17.83 -15.23
CA ASP A 313 -12.60 18.21 -13.89
C ASP A 313 -11.63 17.85 -12.75
N ALA A 314 -10.83 16.81 -12.92
CA ALA A 314 -9.75 16.41 -11.99
C ALA A 314 -8.67 17.49 -11.74
N GLY A 315 -8.38 18.36 -12.72
CA GLY A 315 -7.33 19.39 -12.56
C GLY A 315 -7.70 20.51 -11.60
N ILE A 316 -8.98 20.84 -11.46
CA ILE A 316 -9.45 21.91 -10.58
C ILE A 316 -9.41 21.45 -9.12
N GLU A 317 -9.80 20.22 -8.84
CA GLU A 317 -9.84 19.65 -7.49
C GLU A 317 -8.44 19.48 -6.89
N LEU A 318 -7.46 19.05 -7.70
CA LEU A 318 -6.07 18.86 -7.24
C LEU A 318 -5.42 20.19 -6.82
N LYS A 319 -5.76 21.33 -7.44
CA LYS A 319 -5.29 22.64 -7.02
C LYS A 319 -5.74 22.99 -5.60
N GLN A 320 -6.93 22.53 -5.22
CA GLN A 320 -7.55 22.80 -3.92
C GLN A 320 -7.12 21.82 -2.81
N LEU A 321 -6.32 20.78 -3.14
CA LEU A 321 -5.85 19.83 -2.14
C LEU A 321 -5.14 20.54 -0.98
N PRO A 322 -5.46 20.18 0.28
CA PRO A 322 -4.76 20.69 1.45
C PRO A 322 -3.24 20.45 1.33
N LYS A 323 -2.46 21.41 1.84
CA LYS A 323 -1.00 21.34 1.77
C LYS A 323 -0.44 20.03 2.39
N ARG A 324 -1.08 19.53 3.47
CA ARG A 324 -0.68 18.26 4.11
C ARG A 324 -0.82 17.06 3.18
N VAL A 325 -1.86 17.03 2.32
CA VAL A 325 -2.02 15.98 1.30
C VAL A 325 -0.95 16.11 0.23
N LYS A 326 -0.68 17.34 -0.22
CA LYS A 326 0.41 17.59 -1.17
C LYS A 326 1.77 17.18 -0.61
N ASP A 327 2.02 17.43 0.68
CA ASP A 327 3.25 17.02 1.35
C ASP A 327 3.35 15.48 1.46
N LEU A 328 2.23 14.78 1.76
CA LEU A 328 2.16 13.32 1.78
C LEU A 328 2.39 12.72 0.38
N LEU A 329 1.93 13.39 -0.68
CA LEU A 329 2.04 12.94 -2.08
C LEU A 329 3.29 13.46 -2.81
N LYS A 330 4.28 14.00 -2.10
CA LYS A 330 5.63 14.26 -2.64
C LYS A 330 6.43 12.95 -2.79
N VAL A 331 5.87 12.03 -3.53
CA VAL A 331 6.35 10.66 -3.70
C VAL A 331 6.60 10.34 -5.17
N GLN A 332 7.36 9.28 -5.40
CA GLN A 332 7.58 8.66 -6.69
C GLN A 332 7.00 7.25 -6.66
N ASP A 333 6.28 6.86 -7.70
CA ASP A 333 5.77 5.49 -7.84
C ASP A 333 6.90 4.58 -8.34
N VAL A 334 7.60 3.96 -7.42
CA VAL A 334 8.77 3.13 -7.74
C VAL A 334 8.38 1.79 -8.35
N PHE A 335 7.20 1.27 -8.02
CA PHE A 335 6.76 -0.01 -8.57
C PHE A 335 6.40 0.12 -10.05
N THR A 336 5.49 1.02 -10.41
CA THR A 336 5.00 1.13 -11.78
C THR A 336 6.00 1.76 -12.74
N GLN A 337 6.89 2.63 -12.28
CA GLN A 337 7.95 3.19 -13.13
C GLN A 337 8.95 2.12 -13.61
N HIS A 338 9.16 1.08 -12.83
CA HIS A 338 10.09 -0.01 -13.15
C HIS A 338 9.38 -1.28 -13.66
N ASN A 339 8.06 -1.38 -13.51
CA ASN A 339 7.32 -2.60 -13.78
C ASN A 339 5.89 -2.35 -14.27
N VAL A 340 5.73 -1.57 -15.33
CA VAL A 340 4.41 -1.25 -15.94
C VAL A 340 3.76 -2.45 -16.63
N THR A 341 4.49 -3.53 -16.79
CA THR A 341 4.17 -4.63 -17.71
C THR A 341 2.80 -5.26 -17.52
N PHE A 342 2.29 -5.32 -16.27
CA PHE A 342 1.01 -5.98 -16.02
C PHE A 342 0.23 -5.28 -14.91
N PRO A 343 -1.10 -5.06 -15.12
CA PRO A 343 -2.01 -4.69 -14.02
C PRO A 343 -1.92 -5.67 -12.86
N THR A 344 -1.96 -5.16 -11.62
CA THR A 344 -1.92 -5.98 -10.41
C THR A 344 -3.29 -6.51 -9.98
N PHE A 345 -4.34 -6.07 -10.63
CA PHE A 345 -5.75 -6.35 -10.39
C PHE A 345 -6.50 -6.32 -11.76
N THR A 346 -7.49 -7.05 -12.07
CA THR A 346 -8.38 -7.95 -11.33
C THR A 346 -8.27 -9.36 -11.94
N PHE A 347 -7.64 -10.27 -11.27
CA PHE A 347 -7.44 -11.62 -11.79
C PHE A 347 -8.61 -12.56 -11.41
N LEU A 348 -8.80 -13.63 -12.19
CA LEU A 348 -9.66 -14.73 -11.78
C LEU A 348 -9.00 -15.48 -10.63
N VAL A 349 -9.78 -15.68 -9.55
CA VAL A 349 -9.31 -16.37 -8.35
C VAL A 349 -9.31 -17.89 -8.57
N GLY A 350 -8.23 -18.54 -8.19
CA GLY A 350 -8.07 -20.00 -8.31
C GLY A 350 -7.69 -20.48 -9.70
N GLU A 351 -7.56 -19.60 -10.69
CA GLU A 351 -7.06 -19.96 -12.03
C GLU A 351 -5.61 -19.52 -12.19
N GLY A 352 -4.77 -20.42 -12.65
CA GLY A 352 -3.36 -20.21 -12.97
C GLY A 352 -2.51 -21.42 -12.61
N GLU A 353 -1.53 -21.73 -13.43
CA GLU A 353 -0.53 -22.73 -13.09
C GLU A 353 0.48 -22.12 -12.12
N HIS A 354 0.86 -22.89 -11.09
CA HIS A 354 1.99 -22.56 -10.21
C HIS A 354 3.31 -22.65 -11.00
N THR A 355 3.58 -21.68 -11.84
CA THR A 355 4.88 -21.63 -12.51
C THR A 355 5.89 -20.99 -11.55
N SER A 356 6.78 -21.84 -11.03
CA SER A 356 7.90 -21.45 -10.17
C SER A 356 8.98 -20.61 -10.88
N ASN A 357 8.79 -20.29 -12.14
CA ASN A 357 9.79 -19.60 -12.93
C ASN A 357 9.50 -18.10 -13.01
N ILE A 358 10.24 -17.38 -12.20
CA ILE A 358 10.28 -15.93 -12.17
C ILE A 358 11.29 -15.48 -13.21
N SER A 359 10.82 -15.22 -14.42
CA SER A 359 11.55 -14.32 -15.31
C SER A 359 10.77 -13.01 -15.38
N SER A 360 11.47 -11.90 -15.27
CA SER A 360 10.94 -10.55 -15.43
C SER A 360 10.26 -10.30 -16.79
N SER A 361 10.19 -11.29 -17.64
CA SER A 361 9.64 -11.27 -18.99
C SER A 361 8.55 -12.30 -19.27
N SER A 362 8.17 -13.16 -18.28
CA SER A 362 7.10 -14.13 -18.52
C SER A 362 5.73 -13.49 -18.34
N GLN A 363 4.95 -13.49 -19.41
CA GLN A 363 3.52 -13.14 -19.38
C GLN A 363 2.82 -13.98 -18.32
N SER A 364 2.02 -13.32 -17.46
CA SER A 364 1.16 -14.02 -16.51
C SER A 364 0.23 -14.96 -17.25
N THR A 365 0.17 -16.22 -16.85
CA THR A 365 -0.82 -17.19 -17.36
C THR A 365 -2.20 -16.96 -16.76
N ARG A 366 -2.32 -16.04 -15.75
CA ARG A 366 -3.58 -15.71 -15.11
C ARG A 366 -4.44 -14.84 -16.00
N LYS A 367 -5.73 -15.16 -16.06
CA LYS A 367 -6.73 -14.37 -16.80
C LYS A 367 -7.31 -13.27 -15.93
N TYR A 368 -7.62 -12.13 -16.55
CA TYR A 368 -8.35 -11.05 -15.92
C TYR A 368 -9.85 -11.36 -15.84
N SER A 369 -10.48 -10.90 -14.77
CA SER A 369 -11.93 -10.99 -14.60
C SER A 369 -12.63 -9.89 -15.39
N GLU A 370 -13.60 -10.27 -16.22
CA GLU A 370 -14.40 -9.30 -17.03
C GLU A 370 -15.29 -8.38 -16.18
N LYS A 371 -15.39 -8.62 -14.87
CA LYS A 371 -16.24 -7.83 -13.98
C LYS A 371 -15.72 -6.41 -13.73
N ARG A 372 -14.41 -6.19 -13.90
CA ARG A 372 -13.75 -4.90 -13.62
C ARG A 372 -12.59 -4.69 -14.59
N THR A 373 -12.26 -3.43 -14.84
CA THR A 373 -11.12 -3.06 -15.70
C THR A 373 -9.79 -3.45 -15.03
N PRO A 374 -8.90 -4.19 -15.72
CA PRO A 374 -7.55 -4.43 -15.22
C PRO A 374 -6.85 -3.10 -14.92
N SER A 375 -6.24 -3.00 -13.76
CA SER A 375 -5.68 -1.74 -13.24
C SER A 375 -4.48 -2.00 -12.35
N TRP A 376 -3.79 -0.94 -11.96
CA TRP A 376 -2.65 -0.93 -11.04
C TRP A 376 -3.03 -0.27 -9.70
N PRO A 377 -3.93 -0.84 -8.87
CA PRO A 377 -4.31 -0.21 -7.61
C PRO A 377 -3.27 -0.39 -6.51
N ASP A 378 -2.46 -1.47 -6.59
CA ASP A 378 -1.42 -1.78 -5.63
C ASP A 378 -0.17 -0.97 -5.96
N ARG A 379 0.34 -0.22 -4.98
CA ARG A 379 1.42 0.75 -5.18
C ARG A 379 2.48 0.66 -4.09
N ILE A 380 3.70 1.03 -4.49
CA ILE A 380 4.81 1.37 -3.59
C ILE A 380 5.28 2.76 -3.99
N LEU A 381 4.92 3.76 -3.19
CA LEU A 381 5.24 5.15 -3.41
C LEU A 381 6.27 5.59 -2.36
N ILE A 382 7.41 6.07 -2.80
CA ILE A 382 8.50 6.48 -1.91
C ILE A 382 8.72 7.98 -2.07
N SER A 383 8.93 8.70 -0.96
CA SER A 383 9.28 10.12 -0.97
C SER A 383 10.42 10.39 -1.95
N LYS A 384 10.29 11.42 -2.78
CA LYS A 384 11.34 11.82 -3.73
C LYS A 384 12.69 12.07 -3.07
N VAL A 385 12.68 12.62 -1.85
CA VAL A 385 13.93 12.81 -1.06
C VAL A 385 14.59 11.48 -0.69
N LEU A 386 13.79 10.42 -0.48
CA LEU A 386 14.35 9.08 -0.22
C LEU A 386 14.83 8.42 -1.50
N THR A 387 14.14 8.60 -2.64
CA THR A 387 14.59 8.02 -3.92
C THR A 387 15.86 8.68 -4.47
N GLU A 388 16.20 9.87 -4.01
CA GLU A 388 17.50 10.48 -4.27
C GLU A 388 18.65 9.84 -3.47
N LYS A 389 18.31 9.20 -2.32
CA LYS A 389 19.28 8.57 -1.43
C LYS A 389 19.39 7.06 -1.63
N TYR A 390 18.29 6.42 -2.07
CA TYR A 390 18.20 4.99 -2.28
C TYR A 390 18.17 4.65 -3.76
N ALA A 391 19.02 3.75 -4.19
CA ALA A 391 18.91 3.13 -5.51
C ALA A 391 17.81 2.06 -5.47
N ILE A 392 16.94 2.02 -6.49
CA ILE A 392 15.98 0.92 -6.66
C ILE A 392 16.72 -0.24 -7.34
N GLU A 393 17.06 -1.27 -6.58
CA GLU A 393 17.80 -2.43 -7.08
C GLU A 393 16.92 -3.38 -7.88
N SER A 394 15.71 -3.61 -7.39
CA SER A 394 14.73 -4.45 -8.06
C SER A 394 13.31 -4.13 -7.59
N CYS A 395 12.34 -4.37 -8.44
CA CYS A 395 10.93 -4.36 -8.10
C CYS A 395 10.18 -5.36 -9.00
N GLY A 396 9.04 -5.83 -8.54
CA GLY A 396 8.29 -6.81 -9.30
C GLY A 396 6.96 -7.19 -8.66
N ALA A 397 6.24 -8.07 -9.38
CA ALA A 397 5.01 -8.70 -8.92
C ALA A 397 5.17 -10.22 -8.91
N TYR A 398 4.53 -10.90 -7.96
CA TYR A 398 4.58 -12.35 -7.84
C TYR A 398 3.25 -12.99 -8.25
N HIS A 399 3.20 -13.55 -9.43
CA HIS A 399 1.99 -14.14 -10.03
C HIS A 399 1.66 -15.56 -9.54
N GLY A 400 2.51 -16.20 -8.76
CA GLY A 400 2.31 -17.57 -8.25
C GLY A 400 1.21 -17.71 -7.21
N ILE A 401 0.77 -16.62 -6.57
CA ILE A 401 -0.34 -16.65 -5.61
C ILE A 401 -1.66 -16.41 -6.35
N THR A 402 -2.55 -17.38 -6.30
CA THR A 402 -3.84 -17.35 -7.01
C THR A 402 -5.06 -17.22 -6.09
N SER A 403 -4.85 -17.13 -4.78
CA SER A 403 -5.92 -17.02 -3.78
C SER A 403 -6.61 -15.66 -3.77
N SER A 404 -6.01 -14.61 -4.33
CA SER A 404 -6.56 -13.26 -4.44
C SER A 404 -6.77 -12.86 -5.91
N ASP A 405 -7.65 -11.89 -6.16
CA ASP A 405 -7.77 -11.18 -7.43
C ASP A 405 -6.71 -10.08 -7.62
N HIS A 406 -5.85 -9.89 -6.63
CA HIS A 406 -4.63 -9.10 -6.69
C HIS A 406 -3.38 -9.99 -6.77
N VAL A 407 -2.26 -9.41 -7.16
CA VAL A 407 -0.94 -10.03 -7.07
C VAL A 407 -0.06 -9.26 -6.07
N PRO A 408 0.75 -9.97 -5.26
CA PRO A 408 1.72 -9.31 -4.40
C PRO A 408 2.76 -8.55 -5.22
N ILE A 409 3.16 -7.38 -4.72
CA ILE A 409 4.19 -6.53 -5.30
C ILE A 409 5.32 -6.31 -4.31
N PHE A 410 6.52 -6.01 -4.82
CA PHE A 410 7.68 -5.68 -3.97
C PHE A 410 8.63 -4.68 -4.62
N ALA A 411 9.45 -4.02 -3.80
CA ALA A 411 10.60 -3.22 -4.19
C ALA A 411 11.75 -3.42 -3.21
N VAL A 412 12.98 -3.42 -3.73
CA VAL A 412 14.24 -3.47 -2.97
C VAL A 412 14.99 -2.18 -3.22
N CYS A 413 15.39 -1.50 -2.16
CA CYS A 413 16.08 -0.23 -2.20
C CYS A 413 17.34 -0.29 -1.32
N SER A 414 18.48 0.19 -1.82
CA SER A 414 19.75 0.25 -1.09
C SER A 414 20.38 1.62 -1.13
#